data_9f4660a765cee9c7b4ab25005b5a5bce
#
_entry.id   9f4660a765cee9c7b4ab25005b5a5bce
#
_cell.length_a   1.000
_cell.length_b   1.000
_cell.length_c   1.000
_cell.angle_alpha   90.00
_cell.angle_beta   90.00
_cell.angle_gamma   90.00
#
_symmetry.space_group_name_H-M   'P 1'
#
loop_
_entity.id
_entity.type
_entity.pdbx_description
1 polymer ?
#
loop_
_entity_poly.entity_id
_entity_poly.type
_entity_poly.pdbx_seq_one_letter_code
_entity_poly.pdbx_strand_id
1 'polypeptide(L)'
;MEETVEVIPTDRKERFGWYLYDLANTSFTVLIVTALFPLYFRILVWNETLGDAMWGYAGSITMLIVALTAPVLGAIADYGGTKKKFLMFYSSVCIAFTAFMIFLPGIRQSQIPDPRPELSPFNFPPILGLDIWVWAWIIFIIANVGFQGALPFYNAWLPEISTEDNIGRIGGYGFAAGYVGAMATIIIALITILVDLPYTYAFFFSAIFFLIFGIPSILALKNRPPKRFAGEEGQSLVVLGYRRVRNTVKNIRKYQGLPLFLLAYFLFSDAITTVIYYAAIFGVAVYQFSTTMTLVFFAVTQLAAIPGAFIFGWIADKIGTKKTLIITLFIWVIALLVAYLFVAWGALIWWTVGMIAGVGMGSSQSTARSMYGQFIPEDKKSEMYGFYALTGKFAAILGPFVYGTILLLANPTQNPALVAQAHLTSMLAVLLFFVVAILLLLKVRQPVKGEATIFLEDDIPFV
;
A
#
# COMPACT_ATOMS: atom_id res chain seq x y z
N MET A 1 -40.59 -11.33 -7.96
CA MET A 1 -40.57 -9.87 -8.02
C MET A 1 -39.11 -9.48 -8.20
N GLU A 2 -38.72 -9.17 -9.42
CA GLU A 2 -37.41 -8.57 -9.71
C GLU A 2 -37.41 -7.19 -9.08
N GLU A 3 -36.63 -7.00 -8.01
CA GLU A 3 -36.31 -5.66 -7.53
C GLU A 3 -35.51 -4.98 -8.65
N THR A 4 -36.17 -4.09 -9.37
CA THR A 4 -35.50 -3.14 -10.26
C THR A 4 -34.50 -2.36 -9.42
N VAL A 5 -33.22 -2.69 -9.56
CA VAL A 5 -32.12 -1.90 -8.99
C VAL A 5 -32.23 -0.52 -9.63
N GLU A 6 -32.76 0.44 -8.89
CA GLU A 6 -32.85 1.83 -9.28
C GLU A 6 -31.43 2.32 -9.56
N VAL A 7 -31.08 2.43 -10.84
CA VAL A 7 -29.76 2.95 -11.26
C VAL A 7 -29.72 4.43 -10.87
N ILE A 8 -29.14 4.71 -9.70
CA ILE A 8 -28.97 6.09 -9.21
C ILE A 8 -28.07 6.82 -10.22
N PRO A 9 -28.54 7.92 -10.82
CA PRO A 9 -27.73 8.69 -11.77
C PRO A 9 -26.43 9.12 -11.09
N THR A 10 -25.31 8.69 -11.65
CA THR A 10 -24.00 9.00 -11.07
C THR A 10 -23.70 10.50 -11.25
N ASP A 11 -23.67 11.22 -10.14
CA ASP A 11 -23.42 12.66 -10.09
C ASP A 11 -21.94 12.94 -10.43
N ARG A 12 -21.70 13.87 -11.38
CA ARG A 12 -20.34 14.32 -11.74
C ARG A 12 -19.57 14.87 -10.54
N LYS A 13 -20.26 15.53 -9.60
CA LYS A 13 -19.66 16.09 -8.37
C LYS A 13 -19.16 14.98 -7.46
N GLU A 14 -19.90 13.89 -7.34
CA GLU A 14 -19.52 12.75 -6.52
C GLU A 14 -18.28 12.04 -7.09
N ARG A 15 -18.22 11.85 -8.42
CA ARG A 15 -17.02 11.30 -9.10
C ARG A 15 -15.82 12.20 -8.90
N PHE A 16 -15.97 13.51 -9.08
CA PHE A 16 -14.90 14.47 -8.85
C PHE A 16 -14.44 14.45 -7.38
N GLY A 17 -15.36 14.38 -6.43
CA GLY A 17 -15.03 14.20 -5.01
C GLY A 17 -14.23 12.93 -4.75
N TRP A 18 -14.57 11.82 -5.41
CA TRP A 18 -13.85 10.57 -5.28
C TRP A 18 -12.41 10.67 -5.83
N TYR A 19 -12.20 11.31 -7.00
CA TYR A 19 -10.84 11.58 -7.53
C TYR A 19 -10.03 12.48 -6.59
N LEU A 20 -10.69 13.50 -6.02
CA LEU A 20 -10.07 14.45 -5.11
C LEU A 20 -9.58 13.78 -3.82
N TYR A 21 -10.22 12.68 -3.39
CA TYR A 21 -9.74 11.89 -2.25
C TYR A 21 -8.41 11.21 -2.55
N ASP A 22 -8.23 10.61 -3.74
CA ASP A 22 -6.96 10.02 -4.14
C ASP A 22 -5.83 11.06 -4.22
N LEU A 23 -6.12 12.23 -4.78
CA LEU A 23 -5.19 13.34 -4.78
C LEU A 23 -4.78 13.71 -3.35
N ALA A 24 -5.74 13.79 -2.43
CA ALA A 24 -5.52 14.21 -1.04
C ALA A 24 -4.71 13.17 -0.25
N ASN A 25 -5.15 11.90 -0.28
CA ASN A 25 -4.60 10.84 0.57
C ASN A 25 -3.18 10.41 0.14
N THR A 26 -2.83 10.59 -1.14
CA THR A 26 -1.51 10.27 -1.66
C THR A 26 -0.41 11.12 -1.02
N SER A 27 -0.75 12.30 -0.49
CA SER A 27 0.18 13.14 0.26
C SER A 27 0.76 12.40 1.48
N PHE A 28 -0.07 11.67 2.22
CA PHE A 28 0.37 10.84 3.33
C PHE A 28 1.22 9.66 2.86
N THR A 29 0.76 8.94 1.84
CA THR A 29 1.46 7.75 1.35
C THR A 29 2.88 8.10 0.90
N VAL A 30 3.02 9.11 0.07
CA VAL A 30 4.33 9.45 -0.52
C VAL A 30 5.28 10.01 0.53
N LEU A 31 4.84 10.96 1.33
CA LEU A 31 5.74 11.67 2.23
C LEU A 31 5.98 10.94 3.54
N ILE A 32 4.90 10.40 4.13
CA ILE A 32 4.97 9.79 5.45
C ILE A 32 5.29 8.29 5.36
N VAL A 33 4.69 7.55 4.42
CA VAL A 33 4.93 6.11 4.37
C VAL A 33 6.20 5.75 3.57
N THR A 34 6.53 6.49 2.49
CA THR A 34 7.55 6.01 1.57
C THR A 34 8.81 6.86 1.48
N ALA A 35 8.74 8.19 1.55
CA ALA A 35 9.88 9.03 1.16
C ALA A 35 10.64 9.71 2.30
N LEU A 36 9.98 10.55 3.11
CA LEU A 36 10.68 11.43 4.04
C LEU A 36 10.63 10.98 5.50
N PHE A 37 9.45 10.56 6.00
CA PHE A 37 9.33 10.15 7.40
C PHE A 37 10.14 8.89 7.74
N PRO A 38 10.29 7.85 6.86
CA PRO A 38 11.20 6.73 7.13
C PRO A 38 12.64 7.19 7.41
N LEU A 39 13.13 8.18 6.64
CA LEU A 39 14.46 8.71 6.81
C LEU A 39 14.58 9.57 8.07
N TYR A 40 13.55 10.37 8.36
CA TYR A 40 13.45 11.14 9.60
C TYR A 40 13.42 10.20 10.81
N PHE A 41 12.60 9.15 10.78
CA PHE A 41 12.49 8.17 11.86
C PHE A 41 13.81 7.46 12.12
N ARG A 42 14.53 7.07 11.07
CA ARG A 42 15.86 6.48 11.16
C ARG A 42 16.87 7.39 11.88
N ILE A 43 16.76 8.72 11.70
CA ILE A 43 17.61 9.69 12.39
C ILE A 43 17.27 9.79 13.89
N LEU A 44 16.00 9.64 14.25
CA LEU A 44 15.56 9.69 15.67
C LEU A 44 16.03 8.49 16.49
N VAL A 45 16.21 7.34 15.86
CA VAL A 45 16.67 6.13 16.56
C VAL A 45 18.19 6.18 16.72
N TRP A 46 18.66 5.88 17.90
CA TRP A 46 20.10 5.91 18.24
C TRP A 46 20.94 4.89 17.41
N ASN A 47 20.31 3.90 16.79
CA ASN A 47 20.97 2.91 15.95
C ASN A 47 20.17 2.66 14.68
N GLU A 48 20.86 2.71 13.51
CA GLU A 48 20.22 2.60 12.19
C GLU A 48 19.57 1.24 11.97
N THR A 49 20.25 0.13 12.32
CA THR A 49 19.68 -1.23 12.15
C THR A 49 18.41 -1.40 12.97
N LEU A 50 18.39 -0.92 14.21
CA LEU A 50 17.21 -0.93 15.07
C LEU A 50 16.09 -0.06 14.47
N GLY A 51 16.42 1.16 14.04
CA GLY A 51 15.46 2.09 13.43
C GLY A 51 14.79 1.50 12.20
N ASP A 52 15.59 0.93 11.31
CA ASP A 52 15.11 0.31 10.08
C ASP A 52 14.23 -0.93 10.35
N ALA A 53 14.57 -1.75 11.37
CA ALA A 53 13.73 -2.86 11.81
C ALA A 53 12.42 -2.39 12.46
N MET A 54 12.47 -1.39 13.35
CA MET A 54 11.28 -0.82 13.98
C MET A 54 10.34 -0.17 12.96
N TRP A 55 10.89 0.39 11.88
CA TRP A 55 10.10 0.86 10.74
C TRP A 55 9.25 -0.26 10.14
N GLY A 56 9.83 -1.41 9.83
CA GLY A 56 9.11 -2.59 9.32
C GLY A 56 8.02 -3.08 10.28
N TYR A 57 8.33 -3.14 11.57
CA TYR A 57 7.37 -3.56 12.59
C TYR A 57 6.20 -2.57 12.71
N ALA A 58 6.43 -1.26 12.55
CA ALA A 58 5.35 -0.27 12.50
C ALA A 58 4.38 -0.53 11.36
N GLY A 59 4.91 -0.83 10.16
CA GLY A 59 4.10 -1.21 9.01
C GLY A 59 3.28 -2.47 9.26
N SER A 60 3.92 -3.53 9.76
CA SER A 60 3.28 -4.81 10.05
C SER A 60 2.19 -4.71 11.10
N ILE A 61 2.44 -3.97 12.20
CA ILE A 61 1.45 -3.73 13.26
C ILE A 61 0.26 -2.95 12.72
N THR A 62 0.51 -1.90 11.93
CA THR A 62 -0.56 -1.13 11.26
C THR A 62 -1.45 -2.05 10.43
N MET A 63 -0.85 -2.86 9.56
CA MET A 63 -1.60 -3.76 8.67
C MET A 63 -2.33 -4.85 9.45
N LEU A 64 -1.75 -5.37 10.52
CA LEU A 64 -2.42 -6.34 11.41
C LEU A 64 -3.68 -5.74 12.04
N ILE A 65 -3.58 -4.53 12.61
CA ILE A 65 -4.73 -3.83 13.21
C ILE A 65 -5.83 -3.64 12.17
N VAL A 66 -5.47 -3.13 10.98
CA VAL A 66 -6.44 -2.87 9.90
C VAL A 66 -7.06 -4.17 9.37
N ALA A 67 -6.26 -5.21 9.13
CA ALA A 67 -6.73 -6.49 8.62
C ALA A 67 -7.71 -7.18 9.59
N LEU A 68 -7.47 -7.10 10.90
CA LEU A 68 -8.37 -7.66 11.92
C LEU A 68 -9.66 -6.84 12.09
N THR A 69 -9.58 -5.52 11.96
CA THR A 69 -10.74 -4.64 12.19
C THR A 69 -11.61 -4.43 10.94
N ALA A 70 -11.02 -4.44 9.74
CA ALA A 70 -11.72 -4.13 8.49
C ALA A 70 -13.00 -4.97 8.23
N PRO A 71 -13.03 -6.32 8.47
CA PRO A 71 -14.23 -7.10 8.24
C PRO A 71 -15.41 -6.70 9.11
N VAL A 72 -15.12 -6.39 10.39
CA VAL A 72 -16.14 -5.98 11.37
C VAL A 72 -16.67 -4.60 11.03
N LEU A 73 -15.76 -3.65 10.80
CA LEU A 73 -16.12 -2.26 10.53
C LEU A 73 -16.80 -2.11 9.16
N GLY A 74 -16.39 -2.93 8.17
CA GLY A 74 -17.07 -3.03 6.89
C GLY A 74 -18.51 -3.50 7.04
N ALA A 75 -18.75 -4.57 7.81
CA ALA A 75 -20.10 -5.07 8.09
C ALA A 75 -20.97 -4.02 8.80
N ILE A 76 -20.41 -3.31 9.79
CA ILE A 76 -21.10 -2.21 10.50
C ILE A 76 -21.45 -1.08 9.53
N ALA A 77 -20.52 -0.70 8.65
CA ALA A 77 -20.72 0.38 7.70
C ALA A 77 -21.79 0.06 6.65
N ASP A 78 -21.81 -1.18 6.16
CA ASP A 78 -22.79 -1.65 5.18
C ASP A 78 -24.19 -1.77 5.80
N TYR A 79 -24.29 -2.39 7.00
CA TYR A 79 -25.56 -2.58 7.71
C TYR A 79 -26.17 -1.24 8.16
N GLY A 80 -25.34 -0.29 8.56
CA GLY A 80 -25.78 1.02 9.06
C GLY A 80 -25.87 2.11 7.99
N GLY A 81 -25.43 1.87 6.75
CA GLY A 81 -25.29 2.91 5.71
C GLY A 81 -24.30 4.02 6.12
N THR A 82 -23.29 3.69 6.94
CA THR A 82 -22.43 4.68 7.62
C THR A 82 -21.01 4.77 7.05
N LYS A 83 -20.79 4.31 5.82
CA LYS A 83 -19.46 4.33 5.14
C LYS A 83 -18.77 5.69 5.23
N LYS A 84 -19.52 6.78 4.98
CA LYS A 84 -19.01 8.15 5.05
C LYS A 84 -18.50 8.52 6.43
N LYS A 85 -19.17 8.09 7.50
CA LYS A 85 -18.74 8.36 8.88
C LYS A 85 -17.41 7.66 9.19
N PHE A 86 -17.25 6.41 8.76
CA PHE A 86 -15.99 5.68 8.92
C PHE A 86 -14.86 6.30 8.10
N LEU A 87 -15.12 6.65 6.83
CA LEU A 87 -14.16 7.35 6.00
C LEU A 87 -13.69 8.66 6.66
N MET A 88 -14.63 9.46 7.15
CA MET A 88 -14.34 10.73 7.83
C MET A 88 -13.55 10.50 9.12
N PHE A 89 -13.94 9.54 9.96
CA PHE A 89 -13.24 9.21 11.21
C PHE A 89 -11.79 8.82 10.95
N TYR A 90 -11.55 7.84 10.09
CA TYR A 90 -10.21 7.36 9.79
C TYR A 90 -9.33 8.41 9.11
N SER A 91 -9.89 9.17 8.17
CA SER A 91 -9.17 10.29 7.54
C SER A 91 -8.82 11.38 8.55
N SER A 92 -9.74 11.71 9.47
CA SER A 92 -9.48 12.68 10.54
C SER A 92 -8.38 12.22 11.49
N VAL A 93 -8.35 10.93 11.86
CA VAL A 93 -7.27 10.35 12.65
C VAL A 93 -5.93 10.46 11.92
N CYS A 94 -5.89 10.08 10.63
CA CYS A 94 -4.69 10.22 9.81
C CYS A 94 -4.19 11.67 9.77
N ILE A 95 -5.06 12.62 9.42
CA ILE A 95 -4.72 14.05 9.30
C ILE A 95 -4.25 14.61 10.65
N ALA A 96 -4.96 14.32 11.74
CA ALA A 96 -4.65 14.86 13.05
C ALA A 96 -3.29 14.37 13.56
N PHE A 97 -3.00 13.06 13.46
CA PHE A 97 -1.72 12.51 13.91
C PHE A 97 -0.57 12.86 12.98
N THR A 98 -0.83 13.05 11.67
CA THR A 98 0.19 13.61 10.76
C THR A 98 0.49 15.07 11.08
N ALA A 99 -0.53 15.89 11.37
CA ALA A 99 -0.32 17.27 11.82
C ALA A 99 0.40 17.33 13.17
N PHE A 100 0.10 16.39 14.08
CA PHE A 100 0.76 16.30 15.38
C PHE A 100 2.26 16.00 15.29
N MET A 101 2.75 15.45 14.17
CA MET A 101 4.18 15.28 13.93
C MET A 101 4.97 16.59 13.93
N ILE A 102 4.31 17.77 13.86
CA ILE A 102 4.97 19.08 13.97
C ILE A 102 5.67 19.26 15.34
N PHE A 103 5.19 18.57 16.37
CA PHE A 103 5.75 18.62 17.73
C PHE A 103 6.93 17.68 17.94
N LEU A 104 7.25 16.83 16.97
CA LEU A 104 8.46 16.02 16.98
C LEU A 104 9.68 16.91 16.77
N PRO A 105 10.92 16.45 17.11
CA PRO A 105 12.12 17.23 16.97
C PRO A 105 12.30 17.84 15.58
N GLY A 106 12.57 19.13 15.54
CA GLY A 106 12.73 19.88 14.29
C GLY A 106 14.11 19.69 13.65
N ILE A 107 14.36 18.54 13.03
CA ILE A 107 15.60 18.24 12.32
C ILE A 107 15.58 18.90 10.95
N ARG A 108 16.67 19.62 10.59
CA ARG A 108 16.87 20.27 9.28
C ARG A 108 17.88 19.51 8.45
N GLN A 109 17.83 19.67 7.12
CA GLN A 109 18.80 19.07 6.21
C GLN A 109 20.23 19.52 6.51
N SER A 110 20.44 20.82 6.79
CA SER A 110 21.73 21.40 7.12
C SER A 110 22.38 20.84 8.40
N GLN A 111 21.57 20.24 9.28
CA GLN A 111 22.05 19.64 10.52
C GLN A 111 22.49 18.17 10.36
N ILE A 112 22.19 17.56 9.21
CA ILE A 112 22.56 16.17 8.94
C ILE A 112 23.97 16.18 8.33
N PRO A 113 24.98 15.62 9.02
CA PRO A 113 26.33 15.54 8.49
C PRO A 113 26.41 14.73 7.17
N ASP A 114 27.32 15.09 6.29
CA ASP A 114 27.62 14.36 5.07
C ASP A 114 29.17 14.11 5.02
N PRO A 115 29.65 12.86 5.08
CA PRO A 115 28.90 11.62 5.23
C PRO A 115 28.14 11.53 6.56
N ARG A 116 27.01 10.80 6.56
CA ARG A 116 26.22 10.60 7.78
C ARG A 116 27.06 9.86 8.83
N PRO A 117 27.01 10.28 10.10
CA PRO A 117 27.68 9.56 11.16
C PRO A 117 27.01 8.20 11.37
N GLU A 118 27.77 7.24 11.82
CA GLU A 118 27.34 5.87 12.07
C GLU A 118 26.23 5.75 13.15
N LEU A 119 26.18 6.72 14.06
CA LEU A 119 25.16 6.86 15.10
C LEU A 119 24.41 8.17 14.90
N SER A 120 23.15 8.22 15.33
CA SER A 120 22.39 9.48 15.31
C SER A 120 23.14 10.58 16.07
N PRO A 121 23.42 11.73 15.43
CA PRO A 121 24.09 12.85 16.10
C PRO A 121 23.19 13.54 17.12
N PHE A 122 21.90 13.16 17.18
CA PHE A 122 20.90 13.81 17.99
C PHE A 122 20.62 12.98 19.25
N ASN A 123 20.83 13.59 20.41
CA ASN A 123 20.45 13.03 21.70
C ASN A 123 19.26 13.84 22.23
N PHE A 124 18.05 13.29 22.06
CA PHE A 124 16.84 13.92 22.56
C PHE A 124 16.49 13.34 23.96
N PRO A 125 16.16 14.20 24.94
CA PRO A 125 15.74 13.72 26.24
C PRO A 125 14.44 12.90 26.14
N PRO A 126 14.28 11.86 26.97
CA PRO A 126 13.05 11.09 27.02
C PRO A 126 11.87 11.95 27.49
N ILE A 127 10.69 11.69 26.93
CA ILE A 127 9.44 12.33 27.31
C ILE A 127 8.58 11.27 28.01
N LEU A 128 8.11 11.56 29.20
CA LEU A 128 7.34 10.61 30.04
C LEU A 128 8.06 9.25 30.23
N GLY A 129 9.39 9.26 30.29
CA GLY A 129 10.19 8.05 30.47
C GLY A 129 10.40 7.19 29.21
N LEU A 130 9.92 7.64 28.05
CA LEU A 130 10.13 6.97 26.77
C LEU A 130 10.99 7.83 25.83
N ASP A 131 11.84 7.16 25.07
CA ASP A 131 12.64 7.81 24.04
C ASP A 131 11.73 8.47 22.99
N ILE A 132 12.17 9.58 22.42
CA ILE A 132 11.41 10.36 21.45
C ILE A 132 11.03 9.56 20.20
N TRP A 133 11.87 8.62 19.76
CA TRP A 133 11.59 7.76 18.63
C TRP A 133 10.39 6.82 18.87
N VAL A 134 10.15 6.42 20.14
CA VAL A 134 8.98 5.58 20.50
C VAL A 134 7.69 6.37 20.29
N TRP A 135 7.69 7.67 20.65
CA TRP A 135 6.57 8.55 20.40
C TRP A 135 6.33 8.76 18.90
N ALA A 136 7.40 8.99 18.12
CA ALA A 136 7.32 9.09 16.67
C ALA A 136 6.75 7.81 16.03
N TRP A 137 7.15 6.65 16.54
CA TRP A 137 6.67 5.33 16.12
C TRP A 137 5.18 5.14 16.40
N ILE A 138 4.73 5.47 17.62
CA ILE A 138 3.31 5.39 18.01
C ILE A 138 2.46 6.35 17.18
N ILE A 139 2.90 7.60 17.01
CA ILE A 139 2.19 8.62 16.20
C ILE A 139 2.05 8.14 14.78
N PHE A 140 3.12 7.59 14.19
CA PHE A 140 3.09 7.02 12.84
C PHE A 140 2.10 5.86 12.72
N ILE A 141 2.13 4.89 13.65
CA ILE A 141 1.20 3.74 13.62
C ILE A 141 -0.24 4.23 13.64
N ILE A 142 -0.59 5.17 14.54
CA ILE A 142 -1.96 5.68 14.63
C ILE A 142 -2.36 6.43 13.34
N ALA A 143 -1.48 7.29 12.81
CA ALA A 143 -1.72 7.97 11.55
C ALA A 143 -1.91 6.99 10.38
N ASN A 144 -1.06 5.96 10.31
CA ASN A 144 -1.10 4.95 9.25
C ASN A 144 -2.30 4.00 9.40
N VAL A 145 -2.73 3.67 10.62
CA VAL A 145 -4.02 2.96 10.86
C VAL A 145 -5.18 3.82 10.35
N GLY A 146 -5.15 5.13 10.60
CA GLY A 146 -6.11 6.08 10.03
C GLY A 146 -6.14 6.04 8.51
N PHE A 147 -4.98 6.12 7.86
CA PHE A 147 -4.85 6.05 6.41
C PHE A 147 -5.34 4.71 5.84
N GLN A 148 -4.78 3.60 6.31
CA GLN A 148 -5.07 2.26 5.80
C GLN A 148 -6.50 1.80 6.12
N GLY A 149 -7.06 2.25 7.25
CA GLY A 149 -8.44 1.98 7.67
C GLY A 149 -9.48 2.77 6.87
N ALA A 150 -9.12 3.92 6.30
CA ALA A 150 -10.00 4.71 5.42
C ALA A 150 -10.19 4.06 4.03
N LEU A 151 -9.16 3.39 3.50
CA LEU A 151 -9.15 2.88 2.13
C LEU A 151 -10.25 1.86 1.80
N PRO A 152 -10.63 0.89 2.67
CA PRO A 152 -11.74 -0.01 2.39
C PRO A 152 -13.05 0.74 2.16
N PHE A 153 -13.33 1.77 2.97
CA PHE A 153 -14.53 2.58 2.82
C PHE A 153 -14.47 3.43 1.56
N TYR A 154 -13.35 4.07 1.27
CA TYR A 154 -13.14 4.83 0.04
C TYR A 154 -13.33 3.98 -1.22
N ASN A 155 -12.71 2.82 -1.27
CA ASN A 155 -12.82 1.91 -2.42
C ASN A 155 -14.24 1.36 -2.61
N ALA A 156 -15.03 1.26 -1.54
CA ALA A 156 -16.42 0.80 -1.60
C ALA A 156 -17.36 1.75 -2.38
N TRP A 157 -16.95 3.02 -2.63
CA TRP A 157 -17.71 3.93 -3.51
C TRP A 157 -17.50 3.66 -5.00
N LEU A 158 -16.37 3.09 -5.41
CA LEU A 158 -16.08 2.92 -6.83
C LEU A 158 -17.18 2.19 -7.61
N PRO A 159 -17.72 1.05 -7.14
CA PRO A 159 -18.85 0.39 -7.80
C PRO A 159 -20.16 1.20 -7.74
N GLU A 160 -20.31 2.10 -6.78
CA GLU A 160 -21.52 2.90 -6.58
C GLU A 160 -21.57 4.17 -7.47
N ILE A 161 -20.39 4.63 -7.94
CA ILE A 161 -20.24 5.84 -8.79
C ILE A 161 -19.88 5.52 -10.23
N SER A 162 -19.78 4.22 -10.58
CA SER A 162 -19.40 3.71 -11.89
C SER A 162 -20.41 2.70 -12.42
N THR A 163 -20.34 2.44 -13.72
CA THR A 163 -21.02 1.34 -14.39
C THR A 163 -19.97 0.31 -14.82
N GLU A 164 -20.39 -0.90 -15.19
CA GLU A 164 -19.48 -1.95 -15.67
C GLU A 164 -18.60 -1.46 -16.85
N ASP A 165 -19.16 -0.67 -17.77
CA ASP A 165 -18.46 -0.13 -18.94
C ASP A 165 -17.42 0.95 -18.60
N ASN A 166 -17.51 1.61 -17.44
CA ASN A 166 -16.66 2.77 -17.14
C ASN A 166 -15.88 2.66 -15.82
N ILE A 167 -16.03 1.59 -15.05
CA ILE A 167 -15.36 1.40 -13.76
C ILE A 167 -13.83 1.45 -13.88
N GLY A 168 -13.26 0.87 -14.94
CA GLY A 168 -11.83 0.93 -15.22
C GLY A 168 -11.35 2.36 -15.50
N ARG A 169 -12.12 3.12 -16.30
CA ARG A 169 -11.82 4.53 -16.61
C ARG A 169 -11.92 5.43 -15.39
N ILE A 170 -12.95 5.24 -14.56
CA ILE A 170 -13.12 6.03 -13.33
C ILE A 170 -12.02 5.70 -12.34
N GLY A 171 -11.69 4.42 -12.14
CA GLY A 171 -10.54 4.00 -11.33
C GLY A 171 -9.21 4.58 -11.84
N GLY A 172 -9.00 4.59 -13.16
CA GLY A 172 -7.83 5.20 -13.78
C GLY A 172 -7.69 6.70 -13.52
N TYR A 173 -8.79 7.44 -13.56
CA TYR A 173 -8.78 8.89 -13.21
C TYR A 173 -8.48 9.13 -11.72
N GLY A 174 -8.93 8.24 -10.82
CA GLY A 174 -8.52 8.28 -9.41
C GLY A 174 -7.01 8.13 -9.26
N PHE A 175 -6.42 7.09 -9.86
CA PHE A 175 -4.96 6.92 -9.85
C PHE A 175 -4.21 8.11 -10.44
N ALA A 176 -4.69 8.69 -11.56
CA ALA A 176 -4.08 9.87 -12.16
C ALA A 176 -4.11 11.07 -11.20
N ALA A 177 -5.24 11.30 -10.52
CA ALA A 177 -5.34 12.33 -9.49
C ALA A 177 -4.38 12.06 -8.32
N GLY A 178 -4.23 10.80 -7.89
CA GLY A 178 -3.24 10.38 -6.89
C GLY A 178 -1.81 10.72 -7.31
N TYR A 179 -1.42 10.46 -8.56
CA TYR A 179 -0.09 10.83 -9.06
C TYR A 179 0.15 12.35 -9.05
N VAL A 180 -0.87 13.15 -9.37
CA VAL A 180 -0.78 14.63 -9.24
C VAL A 180 -0.57 15.02 -7.77
N GLY A 181 -1.32 14.40 -6.83
CA GLY A 181 -1.14 14.59 -5.40
C GLY A 181 0.26 14.20 -4.91
N ALA A 182 0.79 13.08 -5.40
CA ALA A 182 2.15 12.62 -5.13
C ALA A 182 3.19 13.66 -5.54
N MET A 183 3.11 14.15 -6.78
CA MET A 183 4.05 15.17 -7.31
C MET A 183 3.95 16.48 -6.53
N ALA A 184 2.74 16.97 -6.23
CA ALA A 184 2.55 18.16 -5.42
C ALA A 184 3.20 18.01 -4.03
N THR A 185 3.07 16.86 -3.42
CA THR A 185 3.63 16.60 -2.09
C THR A 185 5.14 16.45 -2.09
N ILE A 186 5.72 15.84 -3.13
CA ILE A 186 7.19 15.81 -3.33
C ILE A 186 7.74 17.23 -3.49
N ILE A 187 7.04 18.09 -4.24
CA ILE A 187 7.44 19.49 -4.40
C ILE A 187 7.40 20.22 -3.05
N ILE A 188 6.37 20.01 -2.23
CA ILE A 188 6.30 20.58 -0.87
C ILE A 188 7.50 20.14 -0.03
N ALA A 189 7.86 18.85 -0.07
CA ALA A 189 9.01 18.33 0.65
C ALA A 189 10.33 18.93 0.14
N LEU A 190 10.51 19.01 -1.17
CA LEU A 190 11.70 19.63 -1.78
C LEU A 190 11.84 21.10 -1.40
N ILE A 191 10.75 21.88 -1.44
CA ILE A 191 10.78 23.28 -1.01
C ILE A 191 11.16 23.36 0.47
N THR A 192 10.60 22.51 1.34
CA THR A 192 10.93 22.46 2.77
C THR A 192 12.43 22.25 2.99
N ILE A 193 13.03 21.35 2.22
CA ILE A 193 14.48 21.08 2.29
C ILE A 193 15.31 22.23 1.72
N LEU A 194 14.91 22.80 0.57
CA LEU A 194 15.65 23.88 -0.09
C LEU A 194 15.69 25.16 0.74
N VAL A 195 14.63 25.47 1.49
CA VAL A 195 14.60 26.64 2.38
C VAL A 195 15.07 26.29 3.81
N ASP A 196 15.64 25.11 3.98
CA ASP A 196 16.17 24.56 5.24
C ASP A 196 15.19 24.64 6.43
N LEU A 197 13.92 24.39 6.18
CA LEU A 197 12.94 24.21 7.25
C LEU A 197 13.06 22.81 7.87
N PRO A 198 12.71 22.66 9.17
CA PRO A 198 12.61 21.33 9.78
C PRO A 198 11.70 20.38 8.99
N TYR A 199 12.05 19.11 8.90
CA TYR A 199 11.24 18.08 8.20
C TYR A 199 9.81 17.96 8.72
N THR A 200 9.60 18.27 10.00
CA THR A 200 8.29 18.30 10.63
C THR A 200 7.30 19.28 9.96
N TYR A 201 7.80 20.33 9.32
CA TYR A 201 6.98 21.25 8.52
C TYR A 201 6.45 20.58 7.25
N ALA A 202 7.25 19.72 6.59
CA ALA A 202 6.77 18.96 5.43
C ALA A 202 5.64 18.00 5.84
N PHE A 203 5.73 17.36 7.01
CA PHE A 203 4.67 16.51 7.55
C PHE A 203 3.41 17.31 7.83
N PHE A 204 3.55 18.47 8.45
CA PHE A 204 2.43 19.37 8.73
C PHE A 204 1.76 19.87 7.43
N PHE A 205 2.54 20.29 6.45
CA PHE A 205 2.00 20.72 5.16
C PHE A 205 1.31 19.56 4.40
N SER A 206 1.81 18.34 4.51
CA SER A 206 1.13 17.15 3.99
C SER A 206 -0.23 16.94 4.65
N ALA A 207 -0.33 17.12 5.98
CA ALA A 207 -1.59 17.03 6.70
C ALA A 207 -2.58 18.14 6.26
N ILE A 208 -2.09 19.37 6.08
CA ILE A 208 -2.89 20.49 5.56
C ILE A 208 -3.37 20.21 4.13
N PHE A 209 -2.50 19.68 3.27
CA PHE A 209 -2.87 19.29 1.91
C PHE A 209 -3.97 18.23 1.93
N PHE A 210 -3.82 17.19 2.75
CA PHE A 210 -4.86 16.17 2.92
C PHE A 210 -6.17 16.78 3.45
N LEU A 211 -6.10 17.71 4.40
CA LEU A 211 -7.26 18.39 4.97
C LEU A 211 -8.02 19.21 3.90
N ILE A 212 -7.28 20.05 3.14
CA ILE A 212 -7.86 20.97 2.14
C ILE A 212 -8.58 20.21 1.03
N PHE A 213 -8.00 19.12 0.53
CA PHE A 213 -8.58 18.35 -0.57
C PHE A 213 -9.44 17.18 -0.08
N GLY A 214 -9.16 16.60 1.07
CA GLY A 214 -9.88 15.45 1.62
C GLY A 214 -11.24 15.81 2.20
N ILE A 215 -11.38 16.94 2.90
CA ILE A 215 -12.67 17.35 3.45
C ILE A 215 -13.72 17.62 2.33
N PRO A 216 -13.44 18.45 1.32
CA PRO A 216 -14.39 18.67 0.22
C PRO A 216 -14.72 17.36 -0.52
N SER A 217 -13.74 16.48 -0.69
CA SER A 217 -13.93 15.14 -1.25
C SER A 217 -14.98 14.35 -0.46
N ILE A 218 -14.76 14.18 0.84
CA ILE A 218 -15.67 13.42 1.71
C ILE A 218 -17.06 14.05 1.73
N LEU A 219 -17.15 15.38 1.72
CA LEU A 219 -18.44 16.08 1.69
C LEU A 219 -19.20 15.83 0.39
N ALA A 220 -18.52 15.72 -0.74
CA ALA A 220 -19.12 15.45 -2.05
C ALA A 220 -19.67 14.02 -2.18
N LEU A 221 -19.12 13.04 -1.45
CA LEU A 221 -19.60 11.66 -1.44
C LEU A 221 -20.95 11.54 -0.73
N LYS A 222 -21.90 10.81 -1.33
CA LYS A 222 -23.26 10.63 -0.80
C LYS A 222 -23.35 9.30 -0.05
N ASN A 223 -24.03 9.31 1.10
CA ASN A 223 -24.39 8.05 1.76
C ASN A 223 -25.40 7.27 0.92
N ARG A 224 -25.24 5.97 0.86
CA ARG A 224 -26.20 5.04 0.26
C ARG A 224 -27.07 4.42 1.35
N PRO A 225 -28.29 3.97 1.02
CA PRO A 225 -29.13 3.25 1.97
C PRO A 225 -28.43 2.01 2.51
N PRO A 226 -28.74 1.59 3.73
CA PRO A 226 -28.14 0.40 4.34
C PRO A 226 -28.45 -0.85 3.53
N LYS A 227 -27.46 -1.73 3.35
CA LYS A 227 -27.62 -3.04 2.72
C LYS A 227 -27.95 -4.06 3.80
N ARG A 228 -29.22 -4.40 3.95
CA ARG A 228 -29.68 -5.47 4.85
C ARG A 228 -29.92 -6.73 4.04
N PHE A 229 -29.33 -7.84 4.47
CA PHE A 229 -29.57 -9.15 3.86
C PHE A 229 -30.54 -9.94 4.72
N ALA A 230 -31.43 -10.72 4.09
CA ALA A 230 -32.38 -11.58 4.80
C ALA A 230 -31.64 -12.55 5.73
N GLY A 231 -32.11 -12.68 6.98
CA GLY A 231 -31.53 -13.57 7.99
C GLY A 231 -30.39 -12.99 8.82
N GLU A 232 -30.02 -11.71 8.64
CA GLU A 232 -28.99 -11.02 9.45
C GLU A 232 -29.58 -10.26 10.65
N GLU A 233 -30.89 -10.18 10.77
CA GLU A 233 -31.57 -9.46 11.84
C GLU A 233 -31.28 -10.06 13.23
N GLY A 234 -30.92 -9.18 14.18
CA GLY A 234 -30.62 -9.59 15.56
C GLY A 234 -29.26 -10.24 15.80
N GLN A 235 -28.41 -10.39 14.77
CA GLN A 235 -27.06 -10.95 14.93
C GLN A 235 -26.06 -9.87 15.34
N SER A 236 -25.03 -10.26 16.14
CA SER A 236 -23.90 -9.39 16.43
C SER A 236 -23.14 -9.06 15.15
N LEU A 237 -22.93 -7.75 14.87
CA LEU A 237 -22.23 -7.25 13.69
C LEU A 237 -20.77 -7.74 13.63
N VAL A 238 -20.14 -7.99 14.79
CA VAL A 238 -18.80 -8.58 14.89
C VAL A 238 -18.81 -10.00 14.34
N VAL A 239 -19.77 -10.83 14.82
CA VAL A 239 -19.92 -12.22 14.35
C VAL A 239 -20.25 -12.25 12.86
N LEU A 240 -21.10 -11.33 12.41
CA LEU A 240 -21.48 -11.20 11.01
C LEU A 240 -20.28 -10.89 10.11
N GLY A 241 -19.45 -9.93 10.48
CA GLY A 241 -18.25 -9.57 9.73
C GLY A 241 -17.29 -10.75 9.55
N TYR A 242 -16.96 -11.45 10.64
CA TYR A 242 -16.09 -12.63 10.55
C TYR A 242 -16.75 -13.82 9.85
N ARG A 243 -18.07 -14.02 10.01
CA ARG A 243 -18.82 -15.04 9.29
C ARG A 243 -18.79 -14.81 7.77
N ARG A 244 -18.97 -13.57 7.31
CA ARG A 244 -18.86 -13.21 5.88
C ARG A 244 -17.48 -13.58 5.34
N VAL A 245 -16.40 -13.17 6.01
CA VAL A 245 -15.02 -13.52 5.60
C VAL A 245 -14.83 -15.04 5.56
N ARG A 246 -15.27 -15.77 6.61
CA ARG A 246 -15.16 -17.22 6.66
C ARG A 246 -15.92 -17.90 5.51
N ASN A 247 -17.13 -17.44 5.21
CA ASN A 247 -17.94 -17.97 4.11
C ASN A 247 -17.28 -17.70 2.76
N THR A 248 -16.72 -16.49 2.56
CA THR A 248 -15.99 -16.13 1.34
C THR A 248 -14.76 -17.02 1.18
N VAL A 249 -13.96 -17.22 2.23
CA VAL A 249 -12.81 -18.15 2.23
C VAL A 249 -13.24 -19.58 1.87
N LYS A 250 -14.35 -20.06 2.42
CA LYS A 250 -14.89 -21.40 2.09
C LYS A 250 -15.33 -21.47 0.63
N ASN A 251 -15.99 -20.44 0.13
CA ASN A 251 -16.48 -20.38 -1.24
C ASN A 251 -15.38 -20.25 -2.28
N ILE A 252 -14.27 -19.57 -1.96
CA ILE A 252 -13.11 -19.41 -2.84
C ILE A 252 -12.57 -20.77 -3.33
N ARG A 253 -12.61 -21.80 -2.47
CA ARG A 253 -12.15 -23.15 -2.83
C ARG A 253 -12.97 -23.80 -3.94
N LYS A 254 -14.18 -23.29 -4.22
CA LYS A 254 -15.04 -23.78 -5.30
C LYS A 254 -14.60 -23.29 -6.69
N TYR A 255 -13.74 -22.26 -6.76
CA TYR A 255 -13.26 -21.69 -8.02
C TYR A 255 -11.90 -22.26 -8.38
N GLN A 256 -11.82 -22.96 -9.52
CA GLN A 256 -10.59 -23.60 -9.98
C GLN A 256 -9.48 -22.56 -10.20
N GLY A 257 -8.32 -22.79 -9.60
CA GLY A 257 -7.16 -21.92 -9.74
C GLY A 257 -7.15 -20.67 -8.86
N LEU A 258 -8.31 -20.22 -8.33
CA LEU A 258 -8.40 -19.01 -7.52
C LEU A 258 -7.65 -19.10 -6.18
N PRO A 259 -7.73 -20.19 -5.39
CA PRO A 259 -6.95 -20.29 -4.15
C PRO A 259 -5.44 -20.16 -4.39
N LEU A 260 -4.94 -20.83 -5.43
CA LEU A 260 -3.52 -20.78 -5.77
C LEU A 260 -3.10 -19.41 -6.29
N PHE A 261 -3.97 -18.73 -7.07
CA PHE A 261 -3.75 -17.35 -7.47
C PHE A 261 -3.69 -16.41 -6.26
N LEU A 262 -4.62 -16.55 -5.30
CA LEU A 262 -4.63 -15.71 -4.11
C LEU A 262 -3.41 -15.92 -3.21
N LEU A 263 -2.90 -17.16 -3.13
CA LEU A 263 -1.65 -17.44 -2.42
C LEU A 263 -0.45 -16.78 -3.14
N ALA A 264 -0.40 -16.85 -4.46
CA ALA A 264 0.62 -16.15 -5.24
C ALA A 264 0.49 -14.62 -5.09
N TYR A 265 -0.75 -14.10 -5.15
CA TYR A 265 -1.05 -12.68 -4.93
C TYR A 265 -0.61 -12.22 -3.54
N PHE A 266 -0.88 -13.01 -2.51
CA PHE A 266 -0.42 -12.74 -1.15
C PHE A 266 1.10 -12.51 -1.13
N LEU A 267 1.89 -13.41 -1.71
CA LEU A 267 3.35 -13.33 -1.69
C LEU A 267 3.91 -12.16 -2.52
N PHE A 268 3.46 -12.00 -3.78
CA PHE A 268 4.03 -10.92 -4.60
C PHE A 268 3.52 -9.54 -4.20
N SER A 269 2.28 -9.42 -3.71
CA SER A 269 1.76 -8.15 -3.21
C SER A 269 2.50 -7.70 -1.95
N ASP A 270 2.82 -8.64 -1.06
CA ASP A 270 3.63 -8.41 0.12
C ASP A 270 5.07 -7.98 -0.25
N ALA A 271 5.68 -8.69 -1.21
CA ALA A 271 7.00 -8.35 -1.73
C ALA A 271 7.03 -6.92 -2.32
N ILE A 272 6.06 -6.58 -3.18
CA ILE A 272 5.95 -5.23 -3.77
C ILE A 272 5.80 -4.18 -2.67
N THR A 273 4.90 -4.40 -1.71
CA THR A 273 4.66 -3.48 -0.61
C THR A 273 5.92 -3.28 0.23
N THR A 274 6.65 -4.36 0.51
CA THR A 274 7.90 -4.34 1.28
C THR A 274 8.99 -3.54 0.55
N VAL A 275 9.16 -3.77 -0.76
CA VAL A 275 10.13 -2.98 -1.57
C VAL A 275 9.79 -1.50 -1.52
N ILE A 276 8.52 -1.13 -1.74
CA ILE A 276 8.09 0.28 -1.69
C ILE A 276 8.32 0.88 -0.31
N TYR A 277 8.01 0.13 0.75
CA TYR A 277 8.10 0.56 2.13
C TYR A 277 9.54 0.82 2.59
N TYR A 278 10.50 0.03 2.10
CA TYR A 278 11.91 0.16 2.43
C TYR A 278 12.73 0.93 1.39
N ALA A 279 12.17 1.32 0.24
CA ALA A 279 12.93 1.89 -0.87
C ALA A 279 13.75 3.14 -0.48
N ALA A 280 13.20 4.05 0.34
CA ALA A 280 13.93 5.23 0.82
C ALA A 280 15.11 4.84 1.70
N ILE A 281 14.87 3.99 2.69
CA ILE A 281 15.87 3.51 3.64
C ILE A 281 16.99 2.76 2.90
N PHE A 282 16.62 1.85 1.99
CA PHE A 282 17.56 1.07 1.20
C PHE A 282 18.44 1.97 0.30
N GLY A 283 17.83 2.98 -0.35
CA GLY A 283 18.56 3.96 -1.15
C GLY A 283 19.62 4.72 -0.36
N VAL A 284 19.29 5.08 0.87
CA VAL A 284 20.22 5.76 1.79
C VAL A 284 21.25 4.81 2.37
N ALA A 285 20.82 3.63 2.87
CA ALA A 285 21.69 2.68 3.56
C ALA A 285 22.71 2.01 2.64
N VAL A 286 22.30 1.67 1.41
CA VAL A 286 23.10 0.88 0.48
C VAL A 286 23.77 1.77 -0.58
N TYR A 287 23.03 2.75 -1.13
CA TYR A 287 23.50 3.58 -2.24
C TYR A 287 23.92 5.00 -1.84
N GLN A 288 23.87 5.32 -0.54
CA GLN A 288 24.27 6.61 0.02
C GLN A 288 23.50 7.81 -0.59
N PHE A 289 22.22 7.60 -0.91
CA PHE A 289 21.38 8.68 -1.44
C PHE A 289 21.14 9.74 -0.38
N SER A 290 21.24 10.99 -0.79
CA SER A 290 20.78 12.11 0.04
C SER A 290 19.24 12.10 0.12
N THR A 291 18.69 12.82 1.09
CA THR A 291 17.22 12.96 1.22
C THR A 291 16.61 13.57 -0.05
N THR A 292 17.27 14.59 -0.63
CA THR A 292 16.83 15.21 -1.89
C THR A 292 16.85 14.22 -3.06
N MET A 293 17.91 13.44 -3.22
CA MET A 293 17.99 12.38 -4.25
C MET A 293 16.89 11.35 -4.06
N THR A 294 16.55 10.98 -2.82
CA THR A 294 15.48 10.05 -2.51
C THR A 294 14.11 10.58 -2.94
N LEU A 295 13.82 11.87 -2.69
CA LEU A 295 12.56 12.48 -3.13
C LEU A 295 12.45 12.52 -4.67
N VAL A 296 13.51 12.89 -5.36
CA VAL A 296 13.56 12.88 -6.83
C VAL A 296 13.44 11.46 -7.37
N PHE A 297 14.05 10.47 -6.72
CA PHE A 297 13.91 9.06 -7.06
C PHE A 297 12.44 8.61 -7.03
N PHE A 298 11.67 8.96 -6.00
CA PHE A 298 10.25 8.64 -5.95
C PHE A 298 9.46 9.33 -7.05
N ALA A 299 9.78 10.59 -7.38
CA ALA A 299 9.15 11.29 -8.50
C ALA A 299 9.40 10.56 -9.83
N VAL A 300 10.63 10.17 -10.11
CA VAL A 300 11.00 9.41 -11.32
C VAL A 300 10.31 8.05 -11.36
N THR A 301 10.28 7.33 -10.23
CA THR A 301 9.60 6.03 -10.10
C THR A 301 8.11 6.14 -10.38
N GLN A 302 7.44 7.17 -9.86
CA GLN A 302 6.01 7.44 -10.12
C GLN A 302 5.74 7.76 -11.59
N LEU A 303 6.61 8.57 -12.22
CA LEU A 303 6.50 8.86 -13.65
C LEU A 303 6.69 7.60 -14.51
N ALA A 304 7.59 6.69 -14.13
CA ALA A 304 7.81 5.43 -14.83
C ALA A 304 6.64 4.44 -14.66
N ALA A 305 5.89 4.51 -13.55
CA ALA A 305 4.74 3.64 -13.30
C ALA A 305 3.57 3.88 -14.28
N ILE A 306 3.39 5.12 -14.74
CA ILE A 306 2.29 5.49 -15.65
C ILE A 306 2.38 4.73 -16.98
N PRO A 307 3.47 4.85 -17.80
CA PRO A 307 3.59 4.09 -19.03
C PRO A 307 3.62 2.59 -18.77
N GLY A 308 4.19 2.12 -17.66
CA GLY A 308 4.17 0.72 -17.27
C GLY A 308 2.75 0.14 -17.21
N ALA A 309 1.83 0.82 -16.55
CA ALA A 309 0.44 0.39 -16.45
C ALA A 309 -0.26 0.31 -17.82
N PHE A 310 -0.06 1.31 -18.70
CA PHE A 310 -0.67 1.34 -20.03
C PHE A 310 -0.10 0.27 -20.98
N ILE A 311 1.24 0.17 -21.05
CA ILE A 311 1.91 -0.79 -21.96
C ILE A 311 1.55 -2.22 -21.58
N PHE A 312 1.61 -2.56 -20.30
CA PHE A 312 1.33 -3.91 -19.83
C PHE A 312 -0.17 -4.24 -19.79
N GLY A 313 -1.04 -3.23 -19.68
CA GLY A 313 -2.47 -3.39 -19.93
C GLY A 313 -2.74 -3.87 -21.37
N TRP A 314 -2.15 -3.18 -22.36
CA TRP A 314 -2.25 -3.56 -23.75
C TRP A 314 -1.58 -4.93 -24.06
N ILE A 315 -0.46 -5.26 -23.43
CA ILE A 315 0.18 -6.58 -23.55
C ILE A 315 -0.75 -7.66 -22.99
N ALA A 316 -1.41 -7.40 -21.85
CA ALA A 316 -2.35 -8.33 -21.22
C ALA A 316 -3.54 -8.67 -22.14
N ASP A 317 -4.02 -7.72 -22.92
CA ASP A 317 -5.07 -7.95 -23.92
C ASP A 317 -4.61 -8.86 -25.06
N LYS A 318 -3.31 -8.83 -25.42
CA LYS A 318 -2.75 -9.63 -26.51
C LYS A 318 -2.31 -11.03 -26.13
N ILE A 319 -1.58 -11.19 -25.04
CA ILE A 319 -0.96 -12.48 -24.63
C ILE A 319 -1.63 -13.13 -23.43
N GLY A 320 -2.64 -12.46 -22.86
CA GLY A 320 -3.38 -12.91 -21.67
C GLY A 320 -2.79 -12.43 -20.35
N THR A 321 -3.65 -12.25 -19.37
CA THR A 321 -3.31 -11.67 -18.05
C THR A 321 -2.29 -12.50 -17.27
N LYS A 322 -2.37 -13.83 -17.29
CA LYS A 322 -1.42 -14.70 -16.55
C LYS A 322 0.02 -14.53 -17.05
N LYS A 323 0.24 -14.62 -18.36
CA LYS A 323 1.57 -14.47 -18.96
C LYS A 323 2.13 -13.08 -18.68
N THR A 324 1.30 -12.06 -18.84
CA THR A 324 1.67 -10.68 -18.57
C THR A 324 2.04 -10.48 -17.09
N LEU A 325 1.25 -11.02 -16.16
CA LEU A 325 1.56 -10.92 -14.73
C LEU A 325 2.91 -11.58 -14.40
N ILE A 326 3.18 -12.77 -14.95
CA ILE A 326 4.48 -13.44 -14.76
C ILE A 326 5.62 -12.56 -15.29
N ILE A 327 5.48 -11.95 -16.46
CA ILE A 327 6.49 -11.04 -17.03
C ILE A 327 6.70 -9.83 -16.09
N THR A 328 5.63 -9.24 -15.56
CA THR A 328 5.75 -8.09 -14.65
C THR A 328 6.43 -8.46 -13.33
N LEU A 329 6.23 -9.68 -12.82
CA LEU A 329 6.96 -10.15 -11.64
C LEU A 329 8.43 -10.44 -11.95
N PHE A 330 8.76 -10.90 -13.16
CA PHE A 330 10.17 -10.99 -13.58
C PHE A 330 10.83 -9.60 -13.65
N ILE A 331 10.12 -8.53 -14.01
CA ILE A 331 10.65 -7.16 -13.95
C ILE A 331 11.08 -6.82 -12.51
N TRP A 332 10.27 -7.18 -11.50
CA TRP A 332 10.63 -7.00 -10.10
C TRP A 332 11.84 -7.84 -9.68
N VAL A 333 11.91 -9.11 -10.10
CA VAL A 333 13.07 -9.98 -9.85
C VAL A 333 14.35 -9.37 -10.45
N ILE A 334 14.27 -8.88 -11.71
CA ILE A 334 15.39 -8.23 -12.38
C ILE A 334 15.79 -6.95 -11.64
N ALA A 335 14.84 -6.11 -11.21
CA ALA A 335 15.13 -4.91 -10.44
C ALA A 335 15.91 -5.20 -9.16
N LEU A 336 15.47 -6.22 -8.39
CA LEU A 336 16.15 -6.62 -7.15
C LEU A 336 17.51 -7.27 -7.42
N LEU A 337 17.65 -8.10 -8.45
CA LEU A 337 18.93 -8.67 -8.84
C LEU A 337 19.92 -7.61 -9.30
N VAL A 338 19.48 -6.62 -10.08
CA VAL A 338 20.32 -5.49 -10.49
C VAL A 338 20.77 -4.70 -9.27
N ALA A 339 19.86 -4.42 -8.33
CA ALA A 339 20.20 -3.75 -7.08
C ALA A 339 21.23 -4.52 -6.24
N TYR A 340 21.14 -5.86 -6.23
CA TYR A 340 22.04 -6.71 -5.45
C TYR A 340 23.41 -6.89 -6.11
N LEU A 341 23.42 -7.28 -7.40
CA LEU A 341 24.66 -7.68 -8.09
C LEU A 341 25.55 -6.50 -8.50
N PHE A 342 24.95 -5.36 -8.77
CA PHE A 342 25.65 -4.19 -9.31
C PHE A 342 25.76 -3.05 -8.29
N VAL A 343 25.66 -3.34 -7.00
CA VAL A 343 25.76 -2.34 -5.92
C VAL A 343 27.03 -1.49 -6.00
N ALA A 344 28.14 -2.07 -6.41
CA ALA A 344 29.42 -1.38 -6.55
C ALA A 344 29.42 -0.25 -7.61
N TRP A 345 28.42 -0.20 -8.51
CA TRP A 345 28.31 0.86 -9.51
C TRP A 345 27.55 2.11 -8.96
N GLY A 346 27.14 2.04 -7.70
CA GLY A 346 26.64 3.19 -6.94
C GLY A 346 25.30 3.74 -7.43
N ALA A 347 25.16 5.06 -7.34
CA ALA A 347 23.92 5.79 -7.56
C ALA A 347 23.22 5.51 -8.89
N LEU A 348 23.99 5.30 -9.98
CA LEU A 348 23.43 5.02 -11.32
C LEU A 348 22.54 3.76 -11.32
N ILE A 349 22.97 2.73 -10.58
CA ILE A 349 22.20 1.48 -10.48
C ILE A 349 20.88 1.73 -9.75
N TRP A 350 20.90 2.51 -8.66
CA TRP A 350 19.68 2.78 -7.92
C TRP A 350 18.66 3.56 -8.76
N TRP A 351 19.09 4.53 -9.57
CA TRP A 351 18.23 5.21 -10.54
C TRP A 351 17.62 4.25 -11.56
N THR A 352 18.42 3.33 -12.09
CA THR A 352 17.96 2.29 -13.03
C THR A 352 16.93 1.36 -12.36
N VAL A 353 17.19 0.93 -11.14
CA VAL A 353 16.26 0.11 -10.34
C VAL A 353 14.95 0.86 -10.12
N GLY A 354 14.96 2.14 -9.80
CA GLY A 354 13.76 2.96 -9.63
C GLY A 354 12.88 3.01 -10.89
N MET A 355 13.49 3.17 -12.07
CA MET A 355 12.75 3.15 -13.33
C MET A 355 12.14 1.76 -13.61
N ILE A 356 12.92 0.69 -13.44
CA ILE A 356 12.45 -0.69 -13.65
C ILE A 356 11.33 -1.03 -12.65
N ALA A 357 11.51 -0.71 -11.37
CA ALA A 357 10.53 -0.95 -10.31
C ALA A 357 9.25 -0.12 -10.53
N GLY A 358 9.36 1.13 -11.01
CA GLY A 358 8.22 1.96 -11.38
C GLY A 358 7.35 1.27 -12.43
N VAL A 359 7.96 0.82 -13.54
CA VAL A 359 7.26 0.06 -14.58
C VAL A 359 6.62 -1.20 -13.99
N GLY A 360 7.35 -1.95 -13.16
CA GLY A 360 6.86 -3.14 -12.46
C GLY A 360 5.66 -2.84 -11.56
N MET A 361 5.69 -1.73 -10.82
CA MET A 361 4.63 -1.31 -9.89
C MET A 361 3.30 -1.05 -10.62
N GLY A 362 3.31 -0.21 -11.64
CA GLY A 362 2.09 0.10 -12.40
C GLY A 362 1.53 -1.11 -13.13
N SER A 363 2.39 -1.93 -13.73
CA SER A 363 1.99 -3.09 -14.53
C SER A 363 1.47 -4.26 -13.69
N SER A 364 2.14 -4.63 -12.60
CA SER A 364 1.78 -5.79 -11.79
C SER A 364 0.44 -5.61 -11.07
N GLN A 365 0.18 -4.43 -10.50
CA GLN A 365 -1.08 -4.13 -9.79
C GLN A 365 -2.28 -4.14 -10.74
N SER A 366 -2.15 -3.53 -11.92
CA SER A 366 -3.19 -3.51 -12.95
C SER A 366 -3.49 -4.92 -13.48
N THR A 367 -2.44 -5.68 -13.84
CA THR A 367 -2.59 -7.02 -14.40
C THR A 367 -3.13 -8.02 -13.38
N ALA A 368 -2.70 -7.94 -12.12
CA ALA A 368 -3.21 -8.80 -11.04
C ALA A 368 -4.70 -8.59 -10.80
N ARG A 369 -5.17 -7.33 -10.78
CA ARG A 369 -6.59 -7.01 -10.66
C ARG A 369 -7.40 -7.55 -11.84
N SER A 370 -6.88 -7.41 -13.06
CA SER A 370 -7.52 -7.94 -14.27
C SER A 370 -7.58 -9.46 -14.27
N MET A 371 -6.50 -10.14 -13.85
CA MET A 371 -6.48 -11.60 -13.74
C MET A 371 -7.46 -12.10 -12.68
N TYR A 372 -7.52 -11.43 -11.52
CA TYR A 372 -8.47 -11.77 -10.47
C TYR A 372 -9.92 -11.69 -10.94
N GLY A 373 -10.25 -10.64 -11.69
CA GLY A 373 -11.59 -10.45 -12.26
C GLY A 373 -12.06 -11.59 -13.17
N GLN A 374 -11.14 -12.35 -13.77
CA GLN A 374 -11.48 -13.49 -14.64
C GLN A 374 -11.96 -14.73 -13.88
N PHE A 375 -11.66 -14.82 -12.58
CA PHE A 375 -12.11 -15.93 -11.73
C PHE A 375 -13.49 -15.70 -11.12
N ILE A 376 -14.05 -14.48 -11.22
CA ILE A 376 -15.21 -14.07 -10.46
C ILE A 376 -16.46 -14.06 -11.33
N PRO A 377 -17.56 -14.74 -10.90
CA PRO A 377 -18.86 -14.59 -11.53
C PRO A 377 -19.39 -13.16 -11.42
N GLU A 378 -20.19 -12.73 -12.40
CA GLU A 378 -20.75 -11.39 -12.49
C GLU A 378 -21.55 -11.00 -11.24
N ASP A 379 -22.36 -11.93 -10.72
CA ASP A 379 -23.26 -11.76 -9.55
C ASP A 379 -22.51 -11.57 -8.21
N LYS A 380 -21.21 -11.95 -8.13
CA LYS A 380 -20.40 -11.91 -6.90
C LYS A 380 -19.23 -10.93 -6.94
N LYS A 381 -19.11 -10.14 -8.00
CA LYS A 381 -17.98 -9.22 -8.19
C LYS A 381 -17.71 -8.34 -6.96
N SER A 382 -18.72 -7.68 -6.40
CA SER A 382 -18.54 -6.74 -5.29
C SER A 382 -17.97 -7.39 -4.03
N GLU A 383 -18.50 -8.57 -3.63
CA GLU A 383 -18.03 -9.32 -2.47
C GLU A 383 -16.59 -9.79 -2.66
N MET A 384 -16.31 -10.37 -3.83
CA MET A 384 -15.02 -10.96 -4.13
C MET A 384 -13.91 -9.91 -4.27
N TYR A 385 -14.16 -8.75 -4.90
CA TYR A 385 -13.17 -7.66 -4.91
C TYR A 385 -12.91 -7.08 -3.51
N GLY A 386 -13.91 -7.07 -2.64
CA GLY A 386 -13.72 -6.77 -1.22
C GLY A 386 -12.75 -7.75 -0.55
N PHE A 387 -12.90 -9.04 -0.84
CA PHE A 387 -11.97 -10.07 -0.34
C PHE A 387 -10.56 -9.94 -0.91
N TYR A 388 -10.43 -9.61 -2.20
CA TYR A 388 -9.14 -9.33 -2.83
C TYR A 388 -8.40 -8.19 -2.12
N ALA A 389 -9.10 -7.09 -1.84
CA ALA A 389 -8.54 -5.97 -1.11
C ALA A 389 -8.11 -6.36 0.31
N LEU A 390 -8.91 -7.17 1.00
CA LEU A 390 -8.59 -7.70 2.32
C LEU A 390 -7.36 -8.63 2.28
N THR A 391 -7.26 -9.50 1.29
CA THR A 391 -6.07 -10.36 1.08
C THR A 391 -4.81 -9.52 0.93
N GLY A 392 -4.86 -8.41 0.17
CA GLY A 392 -3.75 -7.47 0.05
C GLY A 392 -3.35 -6.81 1.38
N LYS A 393 -4.30 -6.55 2.30
CA LYS A 393 -3.97 -6.02 3.64
C LYS A 393 -3.28 -7.06 4.52
N PHE A 394 -3.74 -8.32 4.49
CA PHE A 394 -3.06 -9.42 5.19
C PHE A 394 -1.67 -9.70 4.59
N ALA A 395 -1.52 -9.59 3.27
CA ALA A 395 -0.24 -9.74 2.60
C ALA A 395 0.80 -8.76 3.15
N ALA A 396 0.45 -7.50 3.28
CA ALA A 396 1.36 -6.43 3.70
C ALA A 396 1.85 -6.52 5.18
N ILE A 397 1.54 -7.60 5.90
CA ILE A 397 2.00 -7.83 7.28
C ILE A 397 3.36 -8.54 7.30
N LEU A 398 3.51 -9.58 6.46
CA LEU A 398 4.61 -10.53 6.58
C LEU A 398 5.94 -9.96 6.09
N GLY A 399 5.96 -9.31 4.94
CA GLY A 399 7.19 -8.83 4.31
C GLY A 399 7.95 -7.81 5.13
N PRO A 400 7.34 -6.70 5.58
CA PRO A 400 8.04 -5.74 6.42
C PRO A 400 8.50 -6.33 7.76
N PHE A 401 7.73 -7.27 8.33
CA PHE A 401 8.13 -8.00 9.54
C PHE A 401 9.36 -8.87 9.30
N VAL A 402 9.34 -9.68 8.26
CA VAL A 402 10.46 -10.58 7.88
C VAL A 402 11.69 -9.76 7.53
N TYR A 403 11.54 -8.70 6.75
CA TYR A 403 12.64 -7.81 6.37
C TYR A 403 13.30 -7.20 7.62
N GLY A 404 12.53 -6.60 8.52
CA GLY A 404 13.03 -6.01 9.76
C GLY A 404 13.69 -7.05 10.69
N THR A 405 13.12 -8.25 10.77
CA THR A 405 13.69 -9.35 11.57
C THR A 405 15.03 -9.81 11.01
N ILE A 406 15.14 -9.95 9.68
CA ILE A 406 16.41 -10.34 9.03
C ILE A 406 17.46 -9.23 9.20
N LEU A 407 17.09 -7.95 9.18
CA LEU A 407 18.03 -6.87 9.49
C LEU A 407 18.70 -7.06 10.85
N LEU A 408 17.91 -7.35 11.90
CA LEU A 408 18.45 -7.59 13.25
C LEU A 408 19.28 -8.87 13.34
N LEU A 409 18.88 -9.95 12.65
CA LEU A 409 19.62 -11.20 12.63
C LEU A 409 20.93 -11.11 11.83
N ALA A 410 20.95 -10.34 10.76
CA ALA A 410 22.15 -10.14 9.92
C ALA A 410 23.15 -9.15 10.56
N ASN A 411 22.68 -8.28 11.45
CA ASN A 411 23.51 -7.33 12.21
C ASN A 411 23.16 -7.34 13.71
N PRO A 412 23.35 -8.46 14.43
CA PRO A 412 22.94 -8.61 15.82
C PRO A 412 23.71 -7.69 16.78
N THR A 413 24.93 -7.34 16.43
CA THR A 413 25.77 -6.38 17.19
C THR A 413 25.43 -4.94 16.89
N GLN A 414 24.51 -4.71 15.94
CA GLN A 414 24.12 -3.38 15.46
C GLN A 414 25.34 -2.54 15.01
N ASN A 415 26.29 -3.20 14.37
CA ASN A 415 27.49 -2.57 13.84
C ASN A 415 27.13 -1.73 12.61
N PRO A 416 27.39 -0.42 12.60
CA PRO A 416 27.11 0.47 11.47
C PRO A 416 27.74 0.03 10.14
N ALA A 417 28.95 -0.52 10.18
CA ALA A 417 29.63 -1.01 8.98
C ALA A 417 28.90 -2.19 8.29
N LEU A 418 27.98 -2.88 8.99
CA LEU A 418 27.22 -4.01 8.46
C LEU A 418 25.80 -3.64 8.00
N VAL A 419 25.38 -2.39 8.15
CA VAL A 419 24.00 -1.97 7.83
C VAL A 419 23.65 -2.24 6.37
N ALA A 420 24.49 -1.83 5.43
CA ALA A 420 24.27 -2.09 4.00
C ALA A 420 24.18 -3.58 3.69
N GLN A 421 25.07 -4.40 4.29
CA GLN A 421 25.05 -5.86 4.11
C GLN A 421 23.77 -6.49 4.69
N ALA A 422 23.29 -6.00 5.83
CA ALA A 422 22.04 -6.46 6.43
C ALA A 422 20.82 -6.17 5.53
N HIS A 423 20.77 -4.99 4.92
CA HIS A 423 19.75 -4.65 3.93
C HIS A 423 19.80 -5.55 2.68
N LEU A 424 20.98 -5.80 2.15
CA LEU A 424 21.17 -6.71 1.01
C LEU A 424 20.69 -8.12 1.37
N THR A 425 20.98 -8.61 2.58
CA THR A 425 20.49 -9.91 3.05
C THR A 425 18.97 -9.94 3.18
N SER A 426 18.37 -8.90 3.76
CA SER A 426 16.91 -8.80 3.91
C SER A 426 16.20 -8.75 2.55
N MET A 427 16.80 -8.10 1.56
CA MET A 427 16.25 -8.03 0.19
C MET A 427 16.19 -9.41 -0.48
N LEU A 428 17.08 -10.34 -0.17
CA LEU A 428 17.03 -11.71 -0.70
C LEU A 428 15.76 -12.45 -0.26
N ALA A 429 15.24 -12.20 0.95
CA ALA A 429 13.98 -12.78 1.40
C ALA A 429 12.79 -12.24 0.58
N VAL A 430 12.80 -10.95 0.24
CA VAL A 430 11.79 -10.35 -0.64
C VAL A 430 11.88 -10.93 -2.05
N LEU A 431 13.09 -11.13 -2.56
CA LEU A 431 13.32 -11.80 -3.85
C LEU A 431 12.73 -13.22 -3.85
N LEU A 432 12.92 -13.97 -2.77
CA LEU A 432 12.35 -15.31 -2.61
C LEU A 432 10.81 -15.29 -2.70
N PHE A 433 10.15 -14.29 -2.13
CA PHE A 433 8.68 -14.13 -2.23
C PHE A 433 8.24 -13.98 -3.68
N PHE A 434 8.94 -13.19 -4.50
CA PHE A 434 8.65 -13.09 -5.92
C PHE A 434 8.86 -14.42 -6.66
N VAL A 435 9.98 -15.10 -6.39
CA VAL A 435 10.28 -16.38 -7.04
C VAL A 435 9.21 -17.43 -6.70
N VAL A 436 8.84 -17.57 -5.44
CA VAL A 436 7.79 -18.51 -5.01
C VAL A 436 6.45 -18.13 -5.64
N ALA A 437 6.11 -16.85 -5.67
CA ALA A 437 4.87 -16.36 -6.31
C ALA A 437 4.83 -16.71 -7.81
N ILE A 438 5.94 -16.55 -8.53
CA ILE A 438 6.04 -16.93 -9.95
C ILE A 438 5.82 -18.44 -10.11
N LEU A 439 6.48 -19.26 -9.28
CA LEU A 439 6.33 -20.73 -9.34
C LEU A 439 4.87 -21.16 -9.07
N LEU A 440 4.18 -20.51 -8.14
CA LEU A 440 2.76 -20.73 -7.89
C LEU A 440 1.91 -20.30 -9.09
N LEU A 441 2.17 -19.13 -9.66
CA LEU A 441 1.44 -18.62 -10.83
C LEU A 441 1.59 -19.53 -12.06
N LEU A 442 2.74 -20.15 -12.24
CA LEU A 442 2.93 -21.12 -13.34
C LEU A 442 1.93 -22.27 -13.24
N LYS A 443 1.58 -22.71 -12.02
CA LYS A 443 0.62 -23.80 -11.76
C LYS A 443 -0.85 -23.34 -11.77
N VAL A 444 -1.14 -22.04 -11.71
CA VAL A 444 -2.52 -21.51 -11.75
C VAL A 444 -3.16 -21.86 -13.09
N ARG A 445 -4.32 -22.50 -13.07
CA ARG A 445 -5.17 -22.67 -14.26
C ARG A 445 -6.03 -21.43 -14.43
N GLN A 446 -5.97 -20.81 -15.60
CA GLN A 446 -6.88 -19.69 -15.92
C GLN A 446 -8.26 -20.24 -16.30
N PRO A 447 -9.35 -19.59 -15.84
CA PRO A 447 -10.68 -19.91 -16.39
C PRO A 447 -10.72 -19.55 -17.87
N VAL A 448 -11.46 -20.33 -18.64
CA VAL A 448 -11.76 -20.00 -20.05
C VAL A 448 -12.68 -18.77 -20.04
N LYS A 449 -12.44 -17.81 -20.92
CA LYS A 449 -13.18 -16.55 -20.98
C LYS A 449 -14.69 -16.85 -21.15
N GLY A 450 -15.50 -16.54 -20.14
CA GLY A 450 -16.94 -16.81 -20.11
C GLY A 450 -17.39 -18.03 -19.31
N GLU A 451 -16.49 -18.89 -18.83
CA GLU A 451 -16.80 -20.02 -17.98
C GLU A 451 -16.10 -19.83 -16.62
N ALA A 452 -16.83 -19.30 -15.64
CA ALA A 452 -16.43 -19.48 -14.26
C ALA A 452 -16.60 -20.97 -13.92
N THR A 453 -15.52 -21.75 -14.04
CA THR A 453 -15.57 -23.19 -13.78
C THR A 453 -15.74 -23.39 -12.27
N ILE A 454 -16.98 -23.56 -11.87
CA ILE A 454 -17.34 -23.97 -10.49
C ILE A 454 -17.15 -25.48 -10.45
N PHE A 455 -16.31 -25.97 -9.52
CA PHE A 455 -16.34 -27.40 -9.21
C PHE A 455 -17.71 -27.73 -8.62
N LEU A 456 -18.38 -28.73 -9.17
CA LEU A 456 -19.49 -29.40 -8.47
C LEU A 456 -18.91 -29.97 -7.18
N GLU A 457 -19.70 -30.00 -6.10
CA GLU A 457 -19.24 -30.40 -4.75
C GLU A 457 -18.52 -31.75 -4.70
N ASP A 458 -18.75 -32.62 -5.68
CA ASP A 458 -18.19 -33.97 -5.80
C ASP A 458 -16.77 -34.03 -6.42
N ASP A 459 -16.27 -32.93 -7.00
CA ASP A 459 -14.98 -32.90 -7.75
C ASP A 459 -13.84 -32.21 -6.97
N ILE A 460 -13.96 -31.98 -5.66
CA ILE A 460 -12.91 -31.34 -4.86
C ILE A 460 -11.82 -32.39 -4.56
N PRO A 461 -10.66 -32.36 -5.25
CA PRO A 461 -9.57 -33.23 -4.84
C PRO A 461 -9.10 -32.80 -3.46
N PHE A 462 -9.17 -33.71 -2.51
CA PHE A 462 -8.49 -33.59 -1.23
C PHE A 462 -6.98 -33.48 -1.49
N VAL A 463 -6.39 -32.29 -1.29
CA VAL A 463 -4.95 -32.09 -1.09
C VAL A 463 -4.75 -31.19 0.11
#